data_d17bc5eb79a8389eab10453be291df0a
#
_entry.id   d17bc5eb79a8389eab10453be291df0a
#
_cell.length_a   1.000
_cell.length_b   1.000
_cell.length_c   1.000
_cell.angle_alpha   90.00
_cell.angle_beta   90.00
_cell.angle_gamma   90.00
#
_symmetry.space_group_name_H-M   'P 1'
#
loop_
_entity.id
_entity.type
_entity.pdbx_description
1 polymer ?
#
loop_
_entity_poly.entity_id
_entity_poly.type
_entity_poly.pdbx_seq_one_letter_code
_entity_poly.pdbx_strand_id
1 'polypeptide(L)'
;MNKSKVGIDFSKVERARHTAREIANEVQEFVDRYTTVAVERTLCRFIGIDDVDANGVPLPNVVVNHLHENKLLSDGALFYIANAMAATGKNPQQVAEGVAEGTIDLKRYPSLDKEGVANTLEPYILKGIKKIAAKRARREEYLRTIGEGPQPYLYVIVATGNIYEDVVQAQAAARQGADIIAVIRTTGQSLLDYVPYGATTEGFGGTFATQENFRIMRKALDEVGEEVGRYIRLCNYCSGLCMPEIAIMGAFEGLDVMLNDALYGILFRDINMQRTLVDQYMSRVINGFAGVIINTGEDNYLTTADAVEEAHTVLASDLINEQFALKAGLPEEQMGLGHAFEMDPMLENGFLYELAQAQMTREIFPKAPLKYMPPTKFMTGNIFRGHIQDALFNMIGIWTHQGLQLLGMPTEAIHTPFMSDRYLSIENARYIFNNMRSIGEDVEFKEGGIMQTRARLVLDKTINLLDEINQQGIFTALSKGTFADIKRPIDGGKGLDGVALKGDHYYNPTIELMKNFRIEGKL
;
A
#
# COMPACT_ATOMS: atom_id res chain seq x y z
N MET A 1 7.09 -12.79 -28.48
CA MET A 1 7.49 -11.65 -27.64
C MET A 1 7.24 -10.37 -28.46
N ASN A 2 6.47 -9.44 -27.93
CA ASN A 2 6.30 -8.15 -28.59
C ASN A 2 7.67 -7.43 -28.60
N LYS A 3 8.01 -6.76 -29.69
CA LYS A 3 9.23 -5.95 -29.83
C LYS A 3 9.13 -4.79 -28.83
N SER A 4 10.16 -4.55 -28.03
CA SER A 4 10.18 -3.40 -27.12
C SER A 4 10.16 -2.09 -27.92
N LYS A 5 9.23 -1.17 -27.58
CA LYS A 5 9.15 0.17 -28.18
C LYS A 5 10.36 1.03 -27.78
N VAL A 6 10.80 0.92 -26.52
CA VAL A 6 12.00 1.64 -26.01
C VAL A 6 13.28 0.84 -26.15
N GLY A 7 13.25 -0.31 -26.82
CA GLY A 7 14.45 -1.06 -27.18
C GLY A 7 15.22 -1.64 -26.01
N ILE A 8 14.56 -1.99 -24.89
CA ILE A 8 15.18 -2.70 -23.76
C ILE A 8 15.41 -4.16 -24.09
N ASP A 9 16.44 -4.73 -23.50
CA ASP A 9 16.76 -6.14 -23.56
C ASP A 9 16.08 -6.89 -22.40
N PHE A 10 15.07 -7.71 -22.71
CA PHE A 10 14.34 -8.47 -21.71
C PHE A 10 15.20 -9.52 -20.98
N SER A 11 16.32 -9.96 -21.55
CA SER A 11 17.27 -10.81 -20.82
C SER A 11 17.93 -10.08 -19.65
N LYS A 12 18.19 -8.78 -19.82
CA LYS A 12 18.67 -7.89 -18.75
C LYS A 12 17.60 -7.66 -17.69
N VAL A 13 16.33 -7.52 -18.09
CA VAL A 13 15.19 -7.41 -17.14
C VAL A 13 15.07 -8.68 -16.29
N GLU A 14 15.16 -9.86 -16.90
CA GLU A 14 15.11 -11.12 -16.15
C GLU A 14 16.30 -11.29 -15.19
N ARG A 15 17.49 -10.83 -15.58
CA ARG A 15 18.65 -10.76 -14.67
C ARG A 15 18.36 -9.83 -13.49
N ALA A 16 17.83 -8.64 -13.73
CA ALA A 16 17.48 -7.69 -12.68
C ALA A 16 16.43 -8.27 -11.71
N ARG A 17 15.40 -8.95 -12.25
CA ARG A 17 14.39 -9.67 -11.42
C ARG A 17 15.02 -10.79 -10.59
N HIS A 18 16.00 -11.51 -11.15
CA HIS A 18 16.69 -12.57 -10.41
C HIS A 18 17.42 -11.98 -9.21
N THR A 19 18.20 -10.91 -9.40
CA THR A 19 18.92 -10.23 -8.30
C THR A 19 17.95 -9.64 -7.28
N ALA A 20 16.85 -9.00 -7.72
CA ALA A 20 15.81 -8.49 -6.82
C ALA A 20 15.15 -9.62 -5.99
N ARG A 21 14.99 -10.82 -6.57
CA ARG A 21 14.47 -12.00 -5.86
C ARG A 21 15.43 -12.49 -4.77
N GLU A 22 16.74 -12.46 -5.02
CA GLU A 22 17.74 -12.81 -4.00
C GLU A 22 17.69 -11.83 -2.82
N ILE A 23 17.61 -10.51 -3.10
CA ILE A 23 17.40 -9.47 -2.08
C ILE A 23 16.11 -9.74 -1.28
N ALA A 24 15.02 -10.07 -1.96
CA ALA A 24 13.75 -10.36 -1.29
C ALA A 24 13.79 -11.68 -0.49
N ASN A 25 14.63 -12.66 -0.84
CA ASN A 25 14.84 -13.87 -0.05
C ASN A 25 15.49 -13.55 1.28
N GLU A 26 16.52 -12.70 1.32
CA GLU A 26 17.18 -12.25 2.56
C GLU A 26 16.15 -11.63 3.52
N VAL A 27 15.30 -10.75 3.01
CA VAL A 27 14.25 -10.12 3.81
C VAL A 27 13.23 -11.15 4.31
N GLN A 28 12.84 -12.11 3.46
CA GLN A 28 11.87 -13.13 3.85
C GLN A 28 12.40 -14.03 4.97
N GLU A 29 13.67 -14.41 4.95
CA GLU A 29 14.30 -15.16 6.03
C GLU A 29 14.25 -14.41 7.37
N PHE A 30 14.40 -13.09 7.33
CA PHE A 30 14.21 -12.24 8.50
C PHE A 30 12.73 -12.24 8.95
N VAL A 31 11.79 -11.96 8.04
CA VAL A 31 10.35 -11.89 8.31
C VAL A 31 9.81 -13.20 8.89
N ASP A 32 10.29 -14.34 8.40
CA ASP A 32 9.85 -15.66 8.86
C ASP A 32 10.22 -15.92 10.33
N ARG A 33 11.26 -15.26 10.83
CA ARG A 33 11.76 -15.42 12.20
C ARG A 33 11.16 -14.45 13.20
N TYR A 34 10.59 -13.32 12.75
CA TYR A 34 10.16 -12.25 13.64
C TYR A 34 8.66 -11.98 13.53
N THR A 35 8.09 -11.48 14.63
CA THR A 35 6.76 -10.88 14.69
C THR A 35 6.86 -9.45 15.24
N THR A 36 5.73 -8.73 15.23
CA THR A 36 5.66 -7.37 15.74
C THR A 36 4.38 -7.14 16.53
N VAL A 37 4.36 -6.11 17.36
CA VAL A 37 3.12 -5.70 18.06
C VAL A 37 1.98 -5.41 17.07
N ALA A 38 2.27 -4.88 15.87
CA ALA A 38 1.23 -4.61 14.88
C ALA A 38 0.70 -5.89 14.22
N VAL A 39 1.56 -6.87 13.95
CA VAL A 39 1.12 -8.20 13.48
C VAL A 39 0.23 -8.86 14.53
N GLU A 40 0.64 -8.85 15.79
CA GLU A 40 -0.13 -9.49 16.86
C GLU A 40 -1.48 -8.80 17.11
N ARG A 41 -1.55 -7.46 17.05
CA ARG A 41 -2.82 -6.72 17.08
C ARG A 41 -3.71 -7.04 15.88
N THR A 42 -3.10 -7.25 14.71
CA THR A 42 -3.83 -7.69 13.50
C THR A 42 -4.46 -9.05 13.70
N LEU A 43 -3.74 -9.99 14.32
CA LEU A 43 -4.28 -11.32 14.65
C LEU A 43 -5.42 -11.24 15.66
N CYS A 44 -5.34 -10.35 16.66
CA CYS A 44 -6.44 -10.08 17.58
C CYS A 44 -7.70 -9.60 16.82
N ARG A 45 -7.55 -8.67 15.87
CA ARG A 45 -8.67 -8.19 15.04
C ARG A 45 -9.21 -9.31 14.14
N PHE A 46 -8.33 -10.16 13.63
CA PHE A 46 -8.72 -11.28 12.77
C PHE A 46 -9.67 -12.26 13.46
N ILE A 47 -9.47 -12.52 14.74
CA ILE A 47 -10.32 -13.39 15.56
C ILE A 47 -11.53 -12.68 16.17
N GLY A 48 -11.73 -11.39 15.86
CA GLY A 48 -12.92 -10.62 16.22
C GLY A 48 -12.82 -9.80 17.50
N ILE A 49 -11.61 -9.49 17.97
CA ILE A 49 -11.41 -8.51 19.06
C ILE A 49 -11.51 -7.10 18.45
N ASP A 50 -12.42 -6.30 18.98
CA ASP A 50 -12.72 -4.93 18.54
C ASP A 50 -13.11 -4.08 19.76
N ASP A 51 -13.42 -2.77 19.54
CA ASP A 51 -13.80 -1.84 20.60
C ASP A 51 -12.60 -1.29 21.41
N VAL A 52 -12.88 -0.53 22.45
CA VAL A 52 -11.92 0.15 23.33
C VAL A 52 -12.18 -0.14 24.80
N ASP A 53 -11.17 0.06 25.64
CA ASP A 53 -11.32 0.02 27.08
C ASP A 53 -11.96 1.32 27.64
N ALA A 54 -12.11 1.41 28.95
CA ALA A 54 -12.68 2.57 29.64
C ALA A 54 -11.89 3.89 29.41
N ASN A 55 -10.65 3.80 28.94
CA ASN A 55 -9.77 4.94 28.64
C ASN A 55 -9.75 5.27 27.16
N GLY A 56 -10.49 4.56 26.31
CA GLY A 56 -10.47 4.73 24.85
C GLY A 56 -9.30 4.02 24.15
N VAL A 57 -8.58 3.13 24.84
CA VAL A 57 -7.49 2.35 24.24
C VAL A 57 -8.07 1.15 23.49
N PRO A 58 -7.72 0.92 22.20
CA PRO A 58 -8.22 -0.23 21.46
C PRO A 58 -7.89 -1.56 22.15
N LEU A 59 -8.85 -2.45 22.28
CA LEU A 59 -8.68 -3.74 22.95
C LEU A 59 -7.55 -4.60 22.36
N PRO A 60 -7.31 -4.62 21.03
CA PRO A 60 -6.11 -5.27 20.49
C PRO A 60 -4.79 -4.71 21.06
N ASN A 61 -4.72 -3.37 21.29
CA ASN A 61 -3.56 -2.75 21.94
C ASN A 61 -3.46 -3.18 23.40
N VAL A 62 -4.57 -3.19 24.15
CA VAL A 62 -4.56 -3.63 25.56
C VAL A 62 -3.99 -5.04 25.70
N VAL A 63 -4.46 -5.99 24.89
CA VAL A 63 -3.98 -7.39 24.90
C VAL A 63 -2.50 -7.47 24.56
N VAL A 64 -2.08 -6.84 23.44
CA VAL A 64 -0.71 -6.95 22.96
C VAL A 64 0.28 -6.18 23.84
N ASN A 65 -0.12 -5.02 24.39
CA ASN A 65 0.69 -4.29 25.36
C ASN A 65 0.92 -5.12 26.64
N HIS A 66 -0.14 -5.81 27.14
CA HIS A 66 0.00 -6.73 28.27
C HIS A 66 1.05 -7.82 28.00
N LEU A 67 1.08 -8.40 26.79
CA LEU A 67 2.08 -9.40 26.42
C LEU A 67 3.48 -8.78 26.26
N HIS A 68 3.58 -7.63 25.62
CA HIS A 68 4.84 -6.95 25.36
C HIS A 68 5.54 -6.52 26.65
N GLU A 69 4.82 -5.87 27.57
CA GLU A 69 5.31 -5.45 28.88
C GLU A 69 5.78 -6.63 29.73
N ASN A 70 5.16 -7.78 29.58
CA ASN A 70 5.53 -9.01 30.28
C ASN A 70 6.56 -9.87 29.53
N LYS A 71 7.12 -9.39 28.38
CA LYS A 71 8.11 -10.09 27.55
C LYS A 71 7.61 -11.44 27.00
N LEU A 72 6.33 -11.50 26.67
CA LEU A 72 5.63 -12.70 26.17
C LEU A 72 5.33 -12.63 24.67
N LEU A 73 5.69 -11.54 24.00
CA LEU A 73 5.35 -11.32 22.58
C LEU A 73 5.92 -12.38 21.64
N SER A 74 7.03 -13.02 22.03
CA SER A 74 7.67 -14.10 21.26
C SER A 74 6.75 -15.28 20.94
N ASP A 75 5.85 -15.63 21.84
CA ASP A 75 4.93 -16.75 21.63
C ASP A 75 3.62 -16.33 20.93
N GLY A 76 3.42 -15.02 20.71
CA GLY A 76 2.31 -14.47 19.95
C GLY A 76 1.00 -14.36 20.73
N ALA A 77 0.15 -13.42 20.33
CA ALA A 77 -1.11 -13.14 21.02
C ALA A 77 -2.09 -14.33 20.95
N LEU A 78 -2.14 -15.01 19.80
CA LEU A 78 -3.07 -16.13 19.60
C LEU A 78 -2.84 -17.27 20.58
N PHE A 79 -1.60 -17.58 20.91
CA PHE A 79 -1.27 -18.61 21.88
C PHE A 79 -1.85 -18.32 23.28
N TYR A 80 -1.62 -17.12 23.80
CA TYR A 80 -2.11 -16.73 25.13
C TYR A 80 -3.61 -16.55 25.19
N ILE A 81 -4.22 -16.03 24.13
CA ILE A 81 -5.68 -15.91 24.03
C ILE A 81 -6.32 -17.30 24.03
N ALA A 82 -5.81 -18.26 23.24
CA ALA A 82 -6.34 -19.63 23.22
C ALA A 82 -6.26 -20.30 24.60
N ASN A 83 -5.15 -20.16 25.31
CA ASN A 83 -4.99 -20.69 26.66
C ASN A 83 -6.04 -20.11 27.63
N ALA A 84 -6.27 -18.81 27.59
CA ALA A 84 -7.26 -18.15 28.40
C ALA A 84 -8.72 -18.55 28.03
N MET A 85 -9.01 -18.69 26.73
CA MET A 85 -10.31 -19.14 26.25
C MET A 85 -10.63 -20.57 26.73
N ALA A 86 -9.69 -21.49 26.58
CA ALA A 86 -9.86 -22.88 27.01
C ALA A 86 -10.07 -23.01 28.53
N ALA A 87 -9.35 -22.23 29.32
CA ALA A 87 -9.43 -22.27 30.77
C ALA A 87 -10.70 -21.57 31.34
N THR A 88 -11.21 -20.54 30.64
CA THR A 88 -12.32 -19.71 31.15
C THR A 88 -13.66 -19.95 30.47
N GLY A 89 -13.66 -20.63 29.32
CA GLY A 89 -14.86 -20.79 28.49
C GLY A 89 -15.33 -19.51 27.78
N LYS A 90 -14.51 -18.45 27.83
CA LYS A 90 -14.82 -17.13 27.23
C LYS A 90 -14.42 -17.10 25.74
N ASN A 91 -15.11 -16.29 24.95
CA ASN A 91 -14.72 -16.00 23.57
C ASN A 91 -13.57 -14.97 23.51
N PRO A 92 -12.91 -14.74 22.32
CA PRO A 92 -11.79 -13.82 22.21
C PRO A 92 -12.09 -12.40 22.71
N GLN A 93 -13.25 -11.85 22.39
CA GLN A 93 -13.69 -10.51 22.81
C GLN A 93 -13.78 -10.42 24.34
N GLN A 94 -14.43 -11.39 24.98
CA GLN A 94 -14.57 -11.45 26.44
C GLN A 94 -13.21 -11.66 27.16
N VAL A 95 -12.26 -12.33 26.52
CA VAL A 95 -10.88 -12.44 27.04
C VAL A 95 -10.22 -11.07 27.01
N ALA A 96 -10.32 -10.34 25.88
CA ALA A 96 -9.73 -9.01 25.76
C ALA A 96 -10.34 -8.00 26.76
N GLU A 97 -11.65 -8.01 26.91
CA GLU A 97 -12.38 -7.21 27.93
C GLU A 97 -11.88 -7.55 29.35
N GLY A 98 -11.73 -8.85 29.67
CA GLY A 98 -11.21 -9.29 30.95
C GLY A 98 -9.75 -8.86 31.20
N VAL A 99 -8.93 -8.77 30.17
CA VAL A 99 -7.55 -8.20 30.27
C VAL A 99 -7.64 -6.71 30.58
N ALA A 100 -8.51 -5.98 29.88
CA ALA A 100 -8.71 -4.54 30.10
C ALA A 100 -9.23 -4.22 31.52
N GLU A 101 -10.10 -5.06 32.04
CA GLU A 101 -10.64 -4.94 33.41
C GLU A 101 -9.69 -5.48 34.50
N GLY A 102 -8.58 -6.10 34.14
CA GLY A 102 -7.64 -6.74 35.07
C GLY A 102 -8.18 -8.03 35.72
N THR A 103 -9.29 -8.58 35.22
CA THR A 103 -9.86 -9.85 35.69
C THR A 103 -9.22 -11.08 35.04
N ILE A 104 -8.55 -10.91 33.89
CA ILE A 104 -7.78 -11.93 33.16
C ILE A 104 -6.32 -11.51 33.10
N ASP A 105 -5.42 -12.36 33.59
CA ASP A 105 -3.98 -12.25 33.42
C ASP A 105 -3.51 -13.38 32.49
N LEU A 106 -3.15 -13.05 31.26
CA LEU A 106 -2.81 -14.02 30.20
C LEU A 106 -1.64 -14.97 30.57
N LYS A 107 -0.81 -14.59 31.56
CA LYS A 107 0.32 -15.42 32.03
C LYS A 107 -0.10 -16.65 32.84
N ARG A 108 -1.32 -16.67 33.37
CA ARG A 108 -1.72 -17.61 34.44
C ARG A 108 -2.37 -18.90 33.96
N TYR A 109 -2.62 -19.01 32.66
CA TYR A 109 -3.36 -20.15 32.13
C TYR A 109 -2.44 -21.27 31.67
N PRO A 110 -2.86 -22.54 31.83
CA PRO A 110 -2.09 -23.68 31.33
C PRO A 110 -1.88 -23.59 29.81
N SER A 111 -0.67 -23.92 29.37
CA SER A 111 -0.33 -23.94 27.96
C SER A 111 -1.01 -25.11 27.25
N LEU A 112 -1.71 -24.81 26.17
CA LEU A 112 -2.19 -25.78 25.21
C LEU A 112 -1.03 -26.22 24.29
N ASP A 113 -1.12 -27.41 23.75
CA ASP A 113 -0.31 -27.80 22.60
C ASP A 113 -0.81 -27.12 21.31
N LYS A 114 -0.07 -27.26 20.22
CA LYS A 114 -0.43 -26.64 18.93
C LYS A 114 -1.81 -27.05 18.42
N GLU A 115 -2.20 -28.29 18.62
CA GLU A 115 -3.51 -28.80 18.21
C GLU A 115 -4.63 -28.18 19.04
N GLY A 116 -4.44 -28.05 20.34
CA GLY A 116 -5.39 -27.36 21.24
C GLY A 116 -5.56 -25.89 20.90
N VAL A 117 -4.47 -25.19 20.60
CA VAL A 117 -4.53 -23.79 20.13
C VAL A 117 -5.30 -23.69 18.80
N ALA A 118 -5.00 -24.57 17.84
CA ALA A 118 -5.67 -24.63 16.55
C ALA A 118 -7.17 -24.86 16.71
N ASN A 119 -7.57 -25.89 17.43
CA ASN A 119 -8.97 -26.26 17.66
C ASN A 119 -9.76 -25.13 18.32
N THR A 120 -9.12 -24.37 19.21
CA THR A 120 -9.75 -23.25 19.92
C THR A 120 -9.98 -22.03 19.01
N LEU A 121 -9.03 -21.70 18.12
CA LEU A 121 -9.02 -20.46 17.35
C LEU A 121 -9.52 -20.58 15.92
N GLU A 122 -9.38 -21.74 15.29
CA GLU A 122 -9.71 -21.91 13.86
C GLU A 122 -11.13 -21.43 13.51
N PRO A 123 -12.20 -21.69 14.31
CA PRO A 123 -13.53 -21.18 14.00
C PRO A 123 -13.59 -19.65 13.89
N TYR A 124 -12.84 -18.91 14.73
CA TYR A 124 -12.80 -17.46 14.72
C TYR A 124 -11.98 -16.92 13.56
N ILE A 125 -10.85 -17.55 13.25
CA ILE A 125 -10.01 -17.20 12.09
C ILE A 125 -10.79 -17.42 10.79
N LEU A 126 -11.46 -18.55 10.63
CA LEU A 126 -12.31 -18.84 9.46
C LEU A 126 -13.47 -17.85 9.31
N LYS A 127 -14.03 -17.35 10.42
CA LYS A 127 -15.02 -16.27 10.37
C LYS A 127 -14.44 -14.98 9.79
N GLY A 128 -13.21 -14.60 10.19
CA GLY A 128 -12.49 -13.45 9.62
C GLY A 128 -12.20 -13.63 8.13
N ILE A 129 -11.70 -14.80 7.72
CA ILE A 129 -11.44 -15.14 6.31
C ILE A 129 -12.72 -15.02 5.46
N LYS A 130 -13.82 -15.60 5.93
CA LYS A 130 -15.12 -15.52 5.24
C LYS A 130 -15.63 -14.08 5.11
N LYS A 131 -15.40 -13.22 6.12
CA LYS A 131 -15.77 -11.80 6.06
C LYS A 131 -15.02 -11.08 4.94
N ILE A 132 -13.71 -11.32 4.80
CA ILE A 132 -12.89 -10.74 3.72
C ILE A 132 -13.34 -11.28 2.36
N ALA A 133 -13.53 -12.59 2.24
CA ALA A 133 -13.98 -13.22 0.99
C ALA A 133 -15.34 -12.67 0.52
N ALA A 134 -16.28 -12.46 1.45
CA ALA A 134 -17.58 -11.87 1.12
C ALA A 134 -17.47 -10.42 0.61
N LYS A 135 -16.56 -9.61 1.17
CA LYS A 135 -16.32 -8.25 0.67
C LYS A 135 -15.67 -8.23 -0.71
N ARG A 136 -14.74 -9.14 -0.96
CA ARG A 136 -14.14 -9.32 -2.27
C ARG A 136 -15.18 -9.76 -3.30
N ALA A 137 -15.97 -10.78 -2.99
CA ALA A 137 -17.05 -11.26 -3.87
C ALA A 137 -18.06 -10.15 -4.21
N ARG A 138 -18.43 -9.31 -3.22
CA ARG A 138 -19.29 -8.15 -3.46
C ARG A 138 -18.65 -7.16 -4.44
N ARG A 139 -17.36 -6.84 -4.30
CA ARG A 139 -16.66 -5.98 -5.26
C ARG A 139 -16.69 -6.56 -6.66
N GLU A 140 -16.37 -7.84 -6.82
CA GLU A 140 -16.36 -8.51 -8.11
C GLU A 140 -17.77 -8.53 -8.74
N GLU A 141 -18.81 -8.67 -7.93
CA GLU A 141 -20.21 -8.54 -8.36
C GLU A 141 -20.53 -7.12 -8.87
N TYR A 142 -20.12 -6.08 -8.13
CA TYR A 142 -20.31 -4.69 -8.57
C TYR A 142 -19.57 -4.39 -9.88
N LEU A 143 -18.30 -4.79 -9.98
CA LEU A 143 -17.52 -4.63 -11.21
C LEU A 143 -18.20 -5.31 -12.42
N ARG A 144 -18.83 -6.47 -12.20
CA ARG A 144 -19.54 -7.20 -13.25
C ARG A 144 -20.88 -6.57 -13.61
N THR A 145 -21.60 -5.98 -12.66
CA THR A 145 -22.98 -5.49 -12.84
C THR A 145 -23.06 -4.04 -13.28
N ILE A 146 -22.25 -3.16 -12.70
CA ILE A 146 -22.24 -1.73 -13.05
C ILE A 146 -21.01 -1.32 -13.86
N GLY A 147 -19.98 -2.19 -13.94
CA GLY A 147 -18.74 -1.91 -14.67
C GLY A 147 -17.82 -0.94 -13.97
N GLU A 148 -16.78 -0.54 -14.67
CA GLU A 148 -15.75 0.40 -14.21
C GLU A 148 -15.38 1.40 -15.31
N GLY A 149 -14.72 2.51 -14.95
CA GLY A 149 -14.19 3.47 -15.90
C GLY A 149 -13.04 2.89 -16.73
N PRO A 150 -12.71 3.52 -17.88
CA PRO A 150 -11.54 3.12 -18.68
C PRO A 150 -10.24 3.51 -17.99
N GLN A 151 -9.19 2.68 -18.16
CA GLN A 151 -7.84 3.06 -17.72
C GLN A 151 -7.24 4.11 -18.66
N PRO A 152 -6.34 4.98 -18.16
CA PRO A 152 -5.93 5.12 -16.76
C PRO A 152 -7.08 5.58 -15.87
N TYR A 153 -7.21 4.97 -14.67
CA TYR A 153 -8.21 5.40 -13.69
C TYR A 153 -7.85 6.78 -13.13
N LEU A 154 -8.81 7.68 -13.14
CA LEU A 154 -8.66 9.02 -12.56
C LEU A 154 -8.68 8.92 -11.04
N TYR A 155 -7.53 9.14 -10.44
CA TYR A 155 -7.30 8.97 -9.03
C TYR A 155 -7.11 10.34 -8.35
N VAL A 156 -7.96 10.68 -7.40
CA VAL A 156 -7.94 11.94 -6.66
C VAL A 156 -7.87 11.72 -5.15
N ILE A 157 -7.31 12.70 -4.44
CA ILE A 157 -7.23 12.71 -2.98
C ILE A 157 -8.31 13.62 -2.42
N VAL A 158 -9.09 13.08 -1.46
CA VAL A 158 -10.06 13.82 -0.64
C VAL A 158 -9.79 13.45 0.82
N ALA A 159 -9.21 14.35 1.60
CA ALA A 159 -8.82 14.07 2.98
C ALA A 159 -8.82 15.36 3.81
N THR A 160 -10.01 15.77 4.29
CA THR A 160 -10.21 17.00 5.04
C THR A 160 -9.87 16.89 6.52
N GLY A 161 -9.83 15.67 7.06
CA GLY A 161 -9.75 15.37 8.49
C GLY A 161 -11.10 15.01 9.10
N ASN A 162 -12.20 15.25 8.40
CA ASN A 162 -13.55 14.94 8.84
C ASN A 162 -14.21 13.97 7.86
N ILE A 163 -14.52 12.76 8.30
CA ILE A 163 -15.06 11.72 7.43
C ILE A 163 -16.40 12.12 6.77
N TYR A 164 -17.21 12.89 7.44
CA TYR A 164 -18.51 13.30 6.92
C TYR A 164 -18.38 14.38 5.82
N GLU A 165 -17.41 15.28 5.96
CA GLU A 165 -17.06 16.23 4.90
C GLU A 165 -16.38 15.50 3.71
N ASP A 166 -15.53 14.52 3.99
CA ASP A 166 -14.90 13.69 2.97
C ASP A 166 -15.94 12.95 2.13
N VAL A 167 -17.04 12.47 2.71
CA VAL A 167 -18.14 11.84 1.96
C VAL A 167 -18.72 12.79 0.92
N VAL A 168 -19.00 14.04 1.30
CA VAL A 168 -19.56 15.05 0.39
C VAL A 168 -18.61 15.31 -0.78
N GLN A 169 -17.33 15.53 -0.47
CA GLN A 169 -16.31 15.82 -1.48
C GLN A 169 -15.98 14.62 -2.36
N ALA A 170 -15.98 13.40 -1.79
CA ALA A 170 -15.74 12.16 -2.51
C ALA A 170 -16.85 11.86 -3.53
N GLN A 171 -18.12 12.02 -3.12
CA GLN A 171 -19.26 11.84 -4.02
C GLN A 171 -19.27 12.90 -5.14
N ALA A 172 -18.90 14.16 -4.81
CA ALA A 172 -18.76 15.21 -5.83
C ALA A 172 -17.67 14.87 -6.85
N ALA A 173 -16.49 14.40 -6.40
CA ALA A 173 -15.41 13.99 -7.30
C ALA A 173 -15.81 12.79 -8.17
N ALA A 174 -16.52 11.81 -7.63
CA ALA A 174 -17.03 10.67 -8.39
C ALA A 174 -18.01 11.10 -9.49
N ARG A 175 -18.94 12.03 -9.21
CA ARG A 175 -19.86 12.60 -10.22
C ARG A 175 -19.11 13.36 -11.32
N GLN A 176 -17.99 13.99 -10.98
CA GLN A 176 -17.13 14.70 -11.93
C GLN A 176 -16.31 13.77 -12.82
N GLY A 177 -16.11 12.52 -12.42
CA GLY A 177 -15.43 11.51 -13.24
C GLY A 177 -14.28 10.78 -12.56
N ALA A 178 -14.01 11.01 -11.27
CA ALA A 178 -13.00 10.25 -10.54
C ALA A 178 -13.40 8.77 -10.41
N ASP A 179 -12.43 7.88 -10.61
CA ASP A 179 -12.59 6.41 -10.54
C ASP A 179 -12.01 5.83 -9.25
N ILE A 180 -11.00 6.49 -8.69
CA ILE A 180 -10.36 6.12 -7.41
C ILE A 180 -10.31 7.35 -6.53
N ILE A 181 -10.77 7.21 -5.29
CA ILE A 181 -10.76 8.28 -4.31
C ILE A 181 -9.97 7.84 -3.08
N ALA A 182 -8.85 8.50 -2.84
CA ALA A 182 -8.10 8.37 -1.60
C ALA A 182 -8.69 9.33 -0.57
N VAL A 183 -9.65 8.85 0.17
CA VAL A 183 -10.36 9.65 1.17
C VAL A 183 -9.58 9.71 2.47
N ILE A 184 -8.92 8.62 2.79
CA ILE A 184 -8.23 8.42 4.06
C ILE A 184 -6.73 8.49 3.81
N ARG A 185 -6.13 9.55 4.29
CA ARG A 185 -4.70 9.82 4.21
C ARG A 185 -4.11 9.85 5.62
N THR A 186 -3.21 8.92 5.88
CA THR A 186 -2.66 8.68 7.22
C THR A 186 -1.30 9.35 7.48
N THR A 187 -1.02 10.52 6.91
CA THR A 187 0.30 11.16 7.04
C THR A 187 0.71 11.32 8.52
N GLY A 188 -0.17 11.85 9.37
CA GLY A 188 0.06 11.92 10.81
C GLY A 188 -0.07 10.56 11.49
N GLN A 189 -1.05 9.76 11.11
CA GLN A 189 -1.31 8.44 11.68
C GLN A 189 -0.17 7.44 11.44
N SER A 190 0.62 7.60 10.39
CA SER A 190 1.76 6.72 10.10
C SER A 190 2.78 6.64 11.25
N LEU A 191 2.78 7.61 12.15
CA LEU A 191 3.65 7.69 13.31
C LEU A 191 2.99 7.23 14.62
N LEU A 192 1.70 6.88 14.59
CA LEU A 192 0.96 6.37 15.75
C LEU A 192 1.03 4.84 15.79
N ASP A 193 1.36 4.28 16.94
CA ASP A 193 1.36 2.82 17.14
C ASP A 193 0.02 2.32 17.72
N TYR A 194 -1.06 2.91 17.28
CA TYR A 194 -2.45 2.49 17.52
C TYR A 194 -3.35 3.02 16.40
N VAL A 195 -4.50 2.41 16.23
CA VAL A 195 -5.54 2.89 15.29
C VAL A 195 -6.69 3.47 16.09
N PRO A 196 -7.07 4.74 15.89
CA PRO A 196 -8.24 5.34 16.54
C PRO A 196 -9.52 4.52 16.28
N TYR A 197 -10.44 4.55 17.23
CA TYR A 197 -11.71 3.84 17.16
C TYR A 197 -12.86 4.76 16.71
N GLY A 198 -13.76 4.23 15.89
CA GLY A 198 -14.96 4.93 15.48
C GLY A 198 -14.78 5.92 14.34
N ALA A 199 -15.83 6.69 14.08
CA ALA A 199 -15.81 7.78 13.11
C ALA A 199 -15.02 8.97 13.65
N THR A 200 -14.21 9.61 12.78
CA THR A 200 -13.37 10.75 13.18
C THR A 200 -13.77 12.02 12.44
N THR A 201 -13.82 13.13 13.16
CA THR A 201 -14.14 14.47 12.64
C THR A 201 -12.96 15.41 12.69
N GLU A 202 -11.84 14.98 13.26
CA GLU A 202 -10.59 15.71 13.36
C GLU A 202 -9.45 14.79 12.94
N GLY A 203 -8.67 15.20 11.96
CA GLY A 203 -7.51 14.47 11.47
C GLY A 203 -6.29 15.36 11.37
N PHE A 204 -5.12 14.82 11.67
CA PHE A 204 -3.84 15.51 11.55
C PHE A 204 -3.13 15.06 10.26
N GLY A 205 -3.04 15.97 9.29
CA GLY A 205 -2.46 15.69 7.96
C GLY A 205 -3.35 14.80 7.09
N GLY A 206 -4.67 14.86 7.30
CA GLY A 206 -5.69 14.09 6.60
C GLY A 206 -6.64 13.38 7.56
N THR A 207 -7.51 12.55 7.03
CA THR A 207 -8.51 11.79 7.80
C THR A 207 -7.91 10.49 8.31
N PHE A 208 -8.25 10.07 9.54
CA PHE A 208 -7.74 8.82 10.10
C PHE A 208 -8.30 7.58 9.37
N ALA A 209 -7.44 6.60 9.17
CA ALA A 209 -7.86 5.25 8.81
C ALA A 209 -8.40 4.54 10.05
N THR A 210 -9.71 4.40 10.12
CA THR A 210 -10.41 3.59 11.12
C THR A 210 -11.37 2.65 10.43
N GLN A 211 -11.75 1.57 11.06
CA GLN A 211 -12.70 0.63 10.44
C GLN A 211 -14.05 1.30 10.15
N GLU A 212 -14.51 2.19 11.03
CA GLU A 212 -15.76 2.93 10.84
C GLU A 212 -15.67 3.93 9.69
N ASN A 213 -14.55 4.66 9.55
CA ASN A 213 -14.34 5.56 8.42
C ASN A 213 -14.34 4.80 7.09
N PHE A 214 -13.72 3.61 7.03
CA PHE A 214 -13.81 2.75 5.84
C PHE A 214 -15.25 2.36 5.52
N ARG A 215 -16.04 1.98 6.53
CA ARG A 215 -17.44 1.58 6.36
C ARG A 215 -18.30 2.71 5.85
N ILE A 216 -18.19 3.91 6.46
CA ILE A 216 -18.93 5.10 6.06
C ILE A 216 -18.61 5.45 4.61
N MET A 217 -17.32 5.50 4.26
CA MET A 217 -16.91 5.90 2.92
C MET A 217 -17.25 4.85 1.87
N ARG A 218 -17.05 3.56 2.14
CA ARG A 218 -17.42 2.50 1.19
C ARG A 218 -18.90 2.57 0.85
N LYS A 219 -19.76 2.78 1.85
CA LYS A 219 -21.19 2.96 1.63
C LYS A 219 -21.48 4.16 0.72
N ALA A 220 -20.86 5.30 0.99
CA ALA A 220 -21.07 6.52 0.20
C ALA A 220 -20.58 6.37 -1.25
N LEU A 221 -19.46 5.63 -1.46
CA LEU A 221 -18.95 5.37 -2.80
C LEU A 221 -19.78 4.32 -3.55
N ASP A 222 -20.37 3.34 -2.86
CA ASP A 222 -21.33 2.42 -3.47
C ASP A 222 -22.58 3.18 -3.97
N GLU A 223 -23.14 4.07 -3.13
CA GLU A 223 -24.31 4.88 -3.48
C GLU A 223 -24.06 5.77 -4.71
N VAL A 224 -22.96 6.51 -4.73
CA VAL A 224 -22.62 7.35 -5.89
C VAL A 224 -22.20 6.51 -7.10
N GLY A 225 -21.60 5.35 -6.90
CA GLY A 225 -21.26 4.41 -7.97
C GLY A 225 -22.50 3.92 -8.72
N GLU A 226 -23.57 3.56 -8.00
CA GLU A 226 -24.87 3.21 -8.57
C GLU A 226 -25.49 4.40 -9.35
N GLU A 227 -25.40 5.62 -8.78
CA GLU A 227 -25.89 6.85 -9.43
C GLU A 227 -25.20 7.14 -10.77
N VAL A 228 -23.86 7.01 -10.80
CA VAL A 228 -23.05 7.34 -12.00
C VAL A 228 -22.83 6.15 -12.95
N GLY A 229 -23.31 4.96 -12.58
CA GLY A 229 -23.25 3.75 -13.40
C GLY A 229 -21.84 3.18 -13.57
N ARG A 230 -20.97 3.32 -12.56
CA ARG A 230 -19.63 2.70 -12.53
C ARG A 230 -19.11 2.51 -11.11
N TYR A 231 -18.29 1.49 -10.90
CA TYR A 231 -17.66 1.22 -9.60
C TYR A 231 -16.62 2.29 -9.26
N ILE A 232 -16.71 2.88 -8.06
CA ILE A 232 -15.76 3.86 -7.54
C ILE A 232 -14.89 3.19 -6.47
N ARG A 233 -13.57 3.17 -6.70
CA ARG A 233 -12.62 2.52 -5.79
C ARG A 233 -12.28 3.40 -4.59
N LEU A 234 -12.24 2.77 -3.42
CA LEU A 234 -11.76 3.39 -2.18
C LEU A 234 -10.27 3.12 -2.01
N CYS A 235 -9.48 4.17 -1.85
CA CYS A 235 -8.05 4.08 -1.56
C CYS A 235 -7.72 4.64 -0.17
N ASN A 236 -6.68 4.08 0.45
CA ASN A 236 -6.07 4.56 1.69
C ASN A 236 -4.55 4.60 1.58
N TYR A 237 -3.92 5.49 2.36
CA TYR A 237 -2.46 5.56 2.51
C TYR A 237 -2.05 4.93 3.84
N CYS A 238 -1.29 3.83 3.78
CA CYS A 238 -0.83 3.11 4.96
C CYS A 238 0.59 2.55 4.77
N SER A 239 1.59 3.41 4.94
CA SER A 239 3.01 3.05 4.95
C SER A 239 3.69 3.61 6.19
N GLY A 240 3.46 2.99 7.34
CA GLY A 240 3.98 3.41 8.64
C GLY A 240 3.69 2.36 9.70
N LEU A 241 3.57 2.79 10.94
CA LEU A 241 3.12 1.92 12.03
C LEU A 241 1.67 1.49 11.80
N CYS A 242 1.25 0.37 12.36
CA CYS A 242 -0.10 -0.21 12.21
C CYS A 242 -0.48 -0.65 10.78
N MET A 243 0.48 -0.80 9.87
CA MET A 243 0.23 -1.19 8.48
C MET A 243 -0.67 -2.44 8.34
N PRO A 244 -0.39 -3.58 9.00
CA PRO A 244 -1.24 -4.77 8.89
C PRO A 244 -2.59 -4.63 9.59
N GLU A 245 -2.69 -3.83 10.65
CA GLU A 245 -3.98 -3.55 11.31
C GLU A 245 -4.94 -2.78 10.40
N ILE A 246 -4.42 -1.76 9.70
CA ILE A 246 -5.23 -0.99 8.75
C ILE A 246 -5.59 -1.86 7.55
N ALA A 247 -4.70 -2.77 7.11
CA ALA A 247 -5.00 -3.71 6.04
C ALA A 247 -6.17 -4.64 6.38
N ILE A 248 -6.19 -5.23 7.58
CA ILE A 248 -7.29 -6.12 7.97
C ILE A 248 -8.62 -5.36 8.13
N MET A 249 -8.60 -4.16 8.70
CA MET A 249 -9.79 -3.32 8.81
C MET A 249 -10.32 -2.90 7.43
N GLY A 250 -9.43 -2.49 6.53
CA GLY A 250 -9.79 -2.17 5.15
C GLY A 250 -10.36 -3.37 4.39
N ALA A 251 -9.77 -4.55 4.55
CA ALA A 251 -10.27 -5.79 3.97
C ALA A 251 -11.66 -6.17 4.50
N PHE A 252 -11.94 -5.93 5.77
CA PHE A 252 -13.26 -6.16 6.38
C PHE A 252 -14.33 -5.19 5.88
N GLU A 253 -13.97 -4.04 5.36
CA GLU A 253 -14.94 -3.02 4.91
C GLU A 253 -14.93 -2.79 3.38
N GLY A 254 -14.09 -3.52 2.63
CA GLY A 254 -14.10 -3.47 1.15
C GLY A 254 -13.20 -2.38 0.56
N LEU A 255 -12.01 -2.15 1.16
CA LEU A 255 -10.96 -1.32 0.58
C LEU A 255 -10.48 -1.92 -0.75
N ASP A 256 -10.18 -1.08 -1.73
CA ASP A 256 -9.79 -1.48 -3.09
C ASP A 256 -8.32 -1.24 -3.42
N VAL A 257 -7.76 -0.15 -2.89
CA VAL A 257 -6.38 0.29 -3.15
C VAL A 257 -5.73 0.73 -1.85
N MET A 258 -4.48 0.39 -1.64
CA MET A 258 -3.74 0.77 -0.42
C MET A 258 -2.30 1.14 -0.73
N LEU A 259 -1.85 2.33 -0.31
CA LEU A 259 -0.43 2.61 -0.23
C LEU A 259 0.20 1.69 0.81
N ASN A 260 1.08 0.80 0.38
CA ASN A 260 1.64 -0.27 1.19
C ASN A 260 3.09 -0.51 0.79
N ASP A 261 4.00 0.25 1.38
CA ASP A 261 5.42 0.22 1.06
C ASP A 261 6.28 0.47 2.29
N ALA A 262 7.04 -0.56 2.70
CA ALA A 262 7.96 -0.48 3.82
C ALA A 262 9.10 0.51 3.54
N LEU A 263 9.66 0.52 2.31
CA LEU A 263 10.75 1.41 1.96
C LEU A 263 10.33 2.88 2.09
N TYR A 264 9.11 3.22 1.65
CA TYR A 264 8.56 4.55 1.88
C TYR A 264 8.44 4.89 3.38
N GLY A 265 7.95 3.95 4.19
CA GLY A 265 7.87 4.11 5.64
C GLY A 265 9.23 4.33 6.29
N ILE A 266 10.24 3.56 5.89
CA ILE A 266 11.62 3.69 6.36
C ILE A 266 12.18 5.06 5.99
N LEU A 267 12.14 5.42 4.72
CA LEU A 267 12.81 6.61 4.21
C LEU A 267 12.12 7.91 4.66
N PHE A 268 10.80 8.01 4.46
CA PHE A 268 10.07 9.27 4.59
C PHE A 268 9.29 9.43 5.91
N ARG A 269 9.20 8.37 6.74
CA ARG A 269 8.49 8.39 8.02
C ARG A 269 9.35 8.00 9.21
N ASP A 270 10.62 7.65 8.98
CA ASP A 270 11.56 7.23 10.02
C ASP A 270 11.04 6.02 10.84
N ILE A 271 10.39 5.07 10.15
CA ILE A 271 9.97 3.81 10.76
C ILE A 271 11.16 2.84 10.72
N ASN A 272 11.36 2.08 11.81
CA ASN A 272 12.41 1.07 11.86
C ASN A 272 12.24 0.03 10.74
N MET A 273 13.34 -0.30 10.05
CA MET A 273 13.29 -1.17 8.88
C MET A 273 12.93 -2.63 9.24
N GLN A 274 13.37 -3.12 10.38
CA GLN A 274 13.02 -4.47 10.85
C GLN A 274 11.52 -4.58 11.15
N ARG A 275 10.96 -3.57 11.82
CA ARG A 275 9.56 -3.46 12.14
C ARG A 275 8.69 -3.46 10.89
N THR A 276 8.95 -2.52 9.99
CA THR A 276 8.03 -2.26 8.88
C THR A 276 8.10 -3.31 7.77
N LEU A 277 9.23 -4.02 7.59
CA LEU A 277 9.32 -5.13 6.64
C LEU A 277 8.51 -6.35 7.10
N VAL A 278 8.48 -6.64 8.41
CA VAL A 278 7.59 -7.70 8.96
C VAL A 278 6.12 -7.27 8.82
N ASP A 279 5.80 -6.03 9.18
CA ASP A 279 4.44 -5.48 9.07
C ASP A 279 3.93 -5.49 7.63
N GLN A 280 4.79 -5.13 6.66
CA GLN A 280 4.46 -5.16 5.24
C GLN A 280 4.09 -6.54 4.74
N TYR A 281 4.84 -7.56 5.11
CA TYR A 281 4.57 -8.92 4.66
C TYR A 281 3.15 -9.37 5.08
N MET A 282 2.80 -9.24 6.36
CA MET A 282 1.46 -9.58 6.85
C MET A 282 0.37 -8.74 6.18
N SER A 283 0.61 -7.45 6.01
CA SER A 283 -0.30 -6.54 5.32
C SER A 283 -0.52 -6.96 3.87
N ARG A 284 0.53 -7.31 3.14
CA ARG A 284 0.44 -7.75 1.74
C ARG A 284 -0.26 -9.11 1.58
N VAL A 285 -0.04 -10.03 2.51
CA VAL A 285 -0.80 -11.30 2.51
C VAL A 285 -2.30 -11.05 2.62
N ILE A 286 -2.72 -10.16 3.52
CA ILE A 286 -4.12 -9.76 3.68
C ILE A 286 -4.64 -9.07 2.41
N ASN A 287 -3.90 -8.09 1.88
CA ASN A 287 -4.27 -7.35 0.67
C ASN A 287 -4.38 -8.29 -0.55
N GLY A 288 -3.44 -9.22 -0.70
CA GLY A 288 -3.47 -10.22 -1.75
C GLY A 288 -4.71 -11.10 -1.67
N PHE A 289 -5.08 -11.56 -0.48
CA PHE A 289 -6.29 -12.35 -0.27
C PHE A 289 -7.56 -11.52 -0.53
N ALA A 290 -7.61 -10.28 -0.07
CA ALA A 290 -8.74 -9.38 -0.23
C ALA A 290 -8.88 -8.81 -1.67
N GLY A 291 -7.94 -9.05 -2.58
CA GLY A 291 -7.95 -8.47 -3.93
C GLY A 291 -7.69 -6.96 -3.94
N VAL A 292 -6.99 -6.44 -2.95
CA VAL A 292 -6.61 -5.02 -2.85
C VAL A 292 -5.38 -4.76 -3.70
N ILE A 293 -5.41 -3.70 -4.50
CA ILE A 293 -4.24 -3.21 -5.25
C ILE A 293 -3.32 -2.48 -4.27
N ILE A 294 -2.07 -2.88 -4.17
CA ILE A 294 -1.08 -2.12 -3.41
C ILE A 294 -0.52 -0.98 -4.26
N ASN A 295 -0.36 0.21 -3.68
CA ASN A 295 0.47 1.27 -4.23
C ASN A 295 1.82 1.26 -3.51
N THR A 296 2.89 1.44 -4.25
CA THR A 296 4.23 1.61 -3.69
C THR A 296 4.67 3.08 -3.77
N GLY A 297 5.71 3.46 -3.07
CA GLY A 297 6.09 4.86 -2.83
C GLY A 297 7.40 5.29 -3.46
N GLU A 298 7.96 4.50 -4.38
CA GLU A 298 9.22 4.78 -5.08
C GLU A 298 9.19 6.09 -5.86
N ASP A 299 8.02 6.46 -6.34
CA ASP A 299 7.74 7.74 -6.99
C ASP A 299 8.23 8.94 -6.14
N ASN A 300 8.17 8.83 -4.80
CA ASN A 300 8.64 9.89 -3.91
C ASN A 300 10.16 10.05 -3.85
N TYR A 301 10.95 9.11 -4.37
CA TYR A 301 12.41 9.27 -4.38
C TYR A 301 12.83 10.47 -5.24
N LEU A 302 12.15 10.68 -6.34
CA LEU A 302 12.45 11.76 -7.29
C LEU A 302 11.95 13.14 -6.82
N THR A 303 11.14 13.21 -5.78
CA THR A 303 10.73 14.51 -5.18
C THR A 303 11.89 15.19 -4.45
N THR A 304 12.89 14.42 -4.00
CA THR A 304 14.07 14.91 -3.29
C THR A 304 15.36 14.79 -4.11
N ALA A 305 15.46 13.78 -4.99
CA ALA A 305 16.60 13.50 -5.83
C ALA A 305 16.47 14.10 -7.24
N ASP A 306 17.54 14.05 -8.03
CA ASP A 306 17.51 14.44 -9.44
C ASP A 306 16.85 13.34 -10.29
N ALA A 307 15.75 13.66 -10.96
CA ALA A 307 14.98 12.66 -11.70
C ALA A 307 15.70 12.12 -12.94
N VAL A 308 16.69 12.86 -13.49
CA VAL A 308 17.50 12.37 -14.61
C VAL A 308 18.52 11.36 -14.13
N GLU A 309 19.23 11.66 -13.04
CA GLU A 309 20.32 10.81 -12.54
C GLU A 309 19.78 9.61 -11.74
N GLU A 310 18.71 9.79 -10.99
CA GLU A 310 18.22 8.82 -9.98
C GLU A 310 17.02 7.97 -10.43
N ALA A 311 16.56 8.07 -11.68
CA ALA A 311 15.45 7.25 -12.19
C ALA A 311 15.68 5.73 -12.03
N HIS A 312 16.93 5.29 -12.03
CA HIS A 312 17.31 3.89 -11.83
C HIS A 312 17.01 3.38 -10.41
N THR A 313 17.00 4.26 -9.41
CA THR A 313 16.66 3.90 -8.02
C THR A 313 15.18 3.54 -7.89
N VAL A 314 14.31 4.24 -8.63
CA VAL A 314 12.88 3.93 -8.71
C VAL A 314 12.66 2.55 -9.31
N LEU A 315 13.25 2.27 -10.48
CA LEU A 315 13.10 0.96 -11.14
C LEU A 315 13.70 -0.18 -10.30
N ALA A 316 14.82 0.04 -9.61
CA ALA A 316 15.40 -0.96 -8.70
C ALA A 316 14.45 -1.27 -7.54
N SER A 317 13.84 -0.24 -6.96
CA SER A 317 12.87 -0.39 -5.88
C SER A 317 11.57 -1.06 -6.36
N ASP A 318 11.07 -0.73 -7.56
CA ASP A 318 9.93 -1.40 -8.19
C ASP A 318 10.16 -2.90 -8.33
N LEU A 319 11.34 -3.31 -8.83
CA LEU A 319 11.71 -4.73 -8.97
C LEU A 319 11.81 -5.44 -7.61
N ILE A 320 12.34 -4.79 -6.58
CA ILE A 320 12.39 -5.33 -5.22
C ILE A 320 10.96 -5.45 -4.65
N ASN A 321 10.14 -4.42 -4.81
CA ASN A 321 8.73 -4.42 -4.36
C ASN A 321 7.87 -5.45 -5.09
N GLU A 322 8.10 -5.68 -6.40
CA GLU A 322 7.51 -6.80 -7.15
C GLU A 322 7.78 -8.13 -6.45
N GLN A 323 9.04 -8.39 -6.07
CA GLN A 323 9.41 -9.65 -5.44
C GLN A 323 8.84 -9.77 -4.01
N PHE A 324 8.79 -8.70 -3.23
CA PHE A 324 8.09 -8.70 -1.94
C PHE A 324 6.60 -9.00 -2.09
N ALA A 325 5.95 -8.46 -3.12
CA ALA A 325 4.54 -8.71 -3.38
C ALA A 325 4.29 -10.17 -3.80
N LEU A 326 5.12 -10.72 -4.68
CA LEU A 326 5.05 -12.12 -5.10
C LEU A 326 5.19 -13.08 -3.92
N LYS A 327 6.11 -12.82 -2.98
CA LYS A 327 6.28 -13.63 -1.76
C LYS A 327 5.06 -13.61 -0.86
N ALA A 328 4.34 -12.50 -0.82
CA ALA A 328 3.08 -12.37 -0.09
C ALA A 328 1.87 -12.90 -0.87
N GLY A 329 2.06 -13.43 -2.08
CA GLY A 329 1.01 -14.04 -2.90
C GLY A 329 0.13 -13.06 -3.67
N LEU A 330 0.61 -11.83 -3.92
CA LEU A 330 -0.08 -10.89 -4.80
C LEU A 330 0.24 -11.24 -6.26
N PRO A 331 -0.77 -11.27 -7.15
CA PRO A 331 -0.54 -11.30 -8.59
C PRO A 331 -0.10 -9.92 -9.11
N GLU A 332 0.49 -9.87 -10.29
CA GLU A 332 0.95 -8.63 -10.91
C GLU A 332 -0.17 -7.58 -11.05
N GLU A 333 -1.40 -8.03 -11.31
CA GLU A 333 -2.61 -7.20 -11.43
C GLU A 333 -3.00 -6.46 -10.13
N GLN A 334 -2.36 -6.78 -9.02
CA GLN A 334 -2.54 -6.07 -7.74
C GLN A 334 -1.32 -5.20 -7.36
N MET A 335 -0.35 -5.01 -8.26
CA MET A 335 0.88 -4.27 -8.00
C MET A 335 0.85 -2.89 -8.64
N GLY A 336 0.38 -1.89 -7.92
CA GLY A 336 0.47 -0.47 -8.30
C GLY A 336 1.86 0.09 -8.02
N LEU A 337 2.87 -0.45 -8.73
CA LEU A 337 4.26 0.00 -8.61
C LEU A 337 4.37 1.47 -9.03
N GLY A 338 5.10 2.26 -8.25
CA GLY A 338 5.06 3.71 -8.33
C GLY A 338 6.19 4.33 -9.13
N HIS A 339 5.87 5.24 -10.03
CA HIS A 339 6.83 6.14 -10.65
C HIS A 339 6.24 7.56 -10.80
N ALA A 340 7.07 8.57 -11.11
CA ALA A 340 6.66 9.96 -11.04
C ALA A 340 7.12 10.79 -12.24
N PHE A 341 6.36 11.86 -12.51
CA PHE A 341 6.72 12.93 -13.45
C PHE A 341 7.42 14.06 -12.69
N GLU A 342 8.73 13.98 -12.52
CA GLU A 342 9.49 14.92 -11.65
C GLU A 342 10.71 15.55 -12.31
N MET A 343 10.86 15.48 -13.63
CA MET A 343 11.95 16.18 -14.31
C MET A 343 11.74 17.69 -14.34
N ASP A 344 12.82 18.44 -14.28
CA ASP A 344 12.76 19.90 -14.37
C ASP A 344 12.04 20.31 -15.68
N PRO A 345 10.97 21.09 -15.60
CA PRO A 345 10.23 21.57 -16.79
C PRO A 345 11.07 22.43 -17.74
N MET A 346 12.22 22.92 -17.30
CA MET A 346 13.16 23.69 -18.13
C MET A 346 14.23 22.82 -18.77
N LEU A 347 14.25 21.52 -18.46
CA LEU A 347 15.19 20.58 -19.06
C LEU A 347 14.85 20.32 -20.53
N GLU A 348 15.82 20.53 -21.42
CA GLU A 348 15.65 20.19 -22.82
C GLU A 348 15.37 18.69 -23.00
N ASN A 349 14.31 18.35 -23.75
CA ASN A 349 13.84 16.98 -23.95
C ASN A 349 13.32 16.27 -22.67
N GLY A 350 13.04 16.98 -21.57
CA GLY A 350 12.54 16.40 -20.33
C GLY A 350 11.29 15.54 -20.55
N PHE A 351 10.35 15.97 -21.41
CA PHE A 351 9.18 15.18 -21.78
C PHE A 351 9.54 13.82 -22.40
N LEU A 352 10.56 13.75 -23.27
CA LEU A 352 11.00 12.50 -23.89
C LEU A 352 11.66 11.56 -22.87
N TYR A 353 12.34 12.10 -21.87
CA TYR A 353 12.93 11.32 -20.80
C TYR A 353 11.85 10.71 -19.89
N GLU A 354 10.82 11.49 -19.54
CA GLU A 354 9.67 11.01 -18.77
C GLU A 354 8.88 9.94 -19.54
N LEU A 355 8.61 10.19 -20.82
CA LEU A 355 7.92 9.23 -21.69
C LEU A 355 8.73 7.92 -21.81
N ALA A 356 10.05 8.01 -21.92
CA ALA A 356 10.93 6.83 -21.96
C ALA A 356 10.85 6.01 -20.67
N GLN A 357 10.84 6.69 -19.51
CA GLN A 357 10.76 6.05 -18.20
C GLN A 357 9.40 5.35 -18.03
N ALA A 358 8.30 6.06 -18.29
CA ALA A 358 6.97 5.52 -18.17
C ALA A 358 6.73 4.33 -19.11
N GLN A 359 7.17 4.42 -20.36
CA GLN A 359 7.06 3.32 -21.33
C GLN A 359 7.92 2.12 -20.94
N MET A 360 9.15 2.33 -20.47
CA MET A 360 10.03 1.26 -19.98
C MET A 360 9.38 0.51 -18.80
N THR A 361 8.87 1.23 -17.82
CA THR A 361 8.20 0.64 -16.66
C THR A 361 6.98 -0.19 -17.09
N ARG A 362 6.17 0.32 -18.04
CA ARG A 362 5.04 -0.42 -18.62
C ARG A 362 5.46 -1.70 -19.34
N GLU A 363 6.59 -1.68 -20.06
CA GLU A 363 7.08 -2.87 -20.76
C GLU A 363 7.66 -3.92 -19.80
N ILE A 364 8.26 -3.49 -18.70
CA ILE A 364 8.79 -4.37 -17.65
C ILE A 364 7.65 -5.01 -16.86
N PHE A 365 6.59 -4.25 -16.54
CA PHE A 365 5.45 -4.70 -15.73
C PHE A 365 4.14 -4.62 -16.55
N PRO A 366 3.93 -5.53 -17.52
CA PRO A 366 2.88 -5.38 -18.53
C PRO A 366 1.45 -5.49 -17.98
N LYS A 367 1.24 -6.18 -16.87
CA LYS A 367 -0.09 -6.39 -16.27
C LYS A 367 -0.31 -5.54 -15.01
N ALA A 368 0.74 -4.96 -14.46
CA ALA A 368 0.64 -4.16 -13.25
C ALA A 368 -0.19 -2.89 -13.49
N PRO A 369 -1.14 -2.55 -12.61
CA PRO A 369 -1.82 -1.27 -12.65
C PRO A 369 -0.92 -0.16 -12.13
N LEU A 370 0.16 0.12 -12.85
CA LEU A 370 1.19 1.09 -12.48
C LEU A 370 0.59 2.39 -11.98
N LYS A 371 1.07 2.87 -10.83
CA LYS A 371 0.70 4.16 -10.28
C LYS A 371 1.64 5.24 -10.81
N TYR A 372 1.08 6.27 -11.43
CA TYR A 372 1.84 7.41 -11.92
C TYR A 372 1.54 8.65 -11.08
N MET A 373 2.59 9.22 -10.46
CA MET A 373 2.49 10.39 -9.59
C MET A 373 2.69 11.67 -10.38
N PRO A 374 1.85 12.71 -10.16
CA PRO A 374 1.94 13.98 -10.86
C PRO A 374 3.17 14.79 -10.46
N PRO A 375 3.54 15.82 -11.24
CA PRO A 375 4.61 16.73 -10.90
C PRO A 375 4.34 17.43 -9.56
N THR A 376 5.33 17.42 -8.67
CA THR A 376 5.23 18.07 -7.35
C THR A 376 6.43 18.99 -7.09
N LYS A 377 7.66 18.51 -7.32
CA LYS A 377 8.91 19.22 -7.01
C LYS A 377 9.03 20.59 -7.66
N PHE A 378 8.57 20.71 -8.89
CA PHE A 378 8.67 21.93 -9.69
C PHE A 378 7.36 22.71 -9.83
N MET A 379 6.34 22.32 -9.06
CA MET A 379 5.10 23.08 -8.97
C MET A 379 5.36 24.40 -8.25
N THR A 380 4.75 25.46 -8.77
CA THR A 380 4.89 26.83 -8.24
C THR A 380 3.51 27.48 -8.07
N GLY A 381 3.45 28.69 -7.51
CA GLY A 381 2.20 29.47 -7.45
C GLY A 381 1.66 29.94 -8.82
N ASN A 382 2.33 29.63 -9.92
CA ASN A 382 1.84 29.90 -11.27
C ASN A 382 0.92 28.76 -11.74
N ILE A 383 -0.37 28.94 -11.57
CA ILE A 383 -1.41 27.96 -11.91
C ILE A 383 -1.43 27.59 -13.40
N PHE A 384 -1.10 28.49 -14.30
CA PHE A 384 -1.02 28.21 -15.75
C PHE A 384 0.15 27.27 -16.07
N ARG A 385 1.29 27.50 -15.44
CA ARG A 385 2.43 26.59 -15.55
C ARG A 385 2.09 25.22 -14.96
N GLY A 386 1.47 25.17 -13.78
CA GLY A 386 1.01 23.95 -13.16
C GLY A 386 0.07 23.17 -14.07
N HIS A 387 -0.92 23.85 -14.66
CA HIS A 387 -1.87 23.22 -15.59
C HIS A 387 -1.19 22.63 -16.83
N ILE A 388 -0.13 23.27 -17.37
CA ILE A 388 0.66 22.71 -18.49
C ILE A 388 1.44 21.48 -18.04
N GLN A 389 2.04 21.48 -16.85
CA GLN A 389 2.76 20.31 -16.31
C GLN A 389 1.81 19.14 -16.11
N ASP A 390 0.63 19.37 -15.54
CA ASP A 390 -0.41 18.35 -15.38
C ASP A 390 -0.88 17.80 -16.74
N ALA A 391 -0.98 18.66 -17.76
CA ALA A 391 -1.35 18.25 -19.11
C ALA A 391 -0.29 17.32 -19.74
N LEU A 392 1.00 17.68 -19.64
CA LEU A 392 2.11 16.85 -20.14
C LEU A 392 2.18 15.49 -19.39
N PHE A 393 1.97 15.52 -18.09
CA PHE A 393 1.85 14.32 -17.25
C PHE A 393 0.69 13.41 -17.72
N ASN A 394 -0.48 13.98 -17.93
CA ASN A 394 -1.65 13.24 -18.42
C ASN A 394 -1.44 12.66 -19.83
N MET A 395 -0.72 13.37 -20.72
CA MET A 395 -0.34 12.86 -22.02
C MET A 395 0.51 11.59 -21.91
N ILE A 396 1.51 11.58 -21.04
CA ILE A 396 2.34 10.39 -20.80
C ILE A 396 1.51 9.25 -20.24
N GLY A 397 0.65 9.53 -19.26
CA GLY A 397 -0.20 8.52 -18.64
C GLY A 397 -1.03 7.73 -19.65
N ILE A 398 -1.74 8.42 -20.55
CA ILE A 398 -2.54 7.76 -21.59
C ILE A 398 -1.67 7.11 -22.67
N TRP A 399 -0.56 7.75 -23.07
CA TRP A 399 0.34 7.22 -24.10
C TRP A 399 0.96 5.89 -23.70
N THR A 400 1.30 5.74 -22.43
CA THR A 400 1.99 4.55 -21.90
C THR A 400 1.07 3.58 -21.16
N HIS A 401 -0.25 3.78 -21.28
CA HIS A 401 -1.27 2.91 -20.65
C HIS A 401 -1.05 2.71 -19.14
N GLN A 402 -0.86 3.80 -18.39
CA GLN A 402 -0.78 3.72 -16.96
C GLN A 402 -2.10 3.20 -16.36
N GLY A 403 -2.05 2.53 -15.21
CA GLY A 403 -3.25 2.00 -14.57
C GLY A 403 -3.91 3.02 -13.65
N LEU A 404 -3.13 3.61 -12.75
CA LEU A 404 -3.58 4.50 -11.69
C LEU A 404 -2.97 5.89 -11.90
N GLN A 405 -3.72 6.82 -12.48
CA GLN A 405 -3.28 8.18 -12.75
C GLN A 405 -3.65 9.09 -11.58
N LEU A 406 -2.71 9.33 -10.65
CA LEU A 406 -2.91 10.29 -9.56
C LEU A 406 -2.89 11.71 -10.14
N LEU A 407 -4.02 12.41 -10.05
CA LEU A 407 -4.16 13.71 -10.69
C LEU A 407 -3.45 14.81 -9.92
N GLY A 408 -2.63 15.58 -10.63
CA GLY A 408 -2.04 16.81 -10.14
C GLY A 408 -3.06 17.93 -10.08
N MET A 409 -2.85 18.88 -9.17
CA MET A 409 -3.66 20.07 -9.01
C MET A 409 -2.83 21.31 -9.34
N PRO A 410 -3.24 22.18 -10.27
CA PRO A 410 -2.44 23.37 -10.63
C PRO A 410 -2.25 24.34 -9.45
N THR A 411 -3.05 24.19 -8.40
CA THR A 411 -3.02 25.00 -7.17
C THR A 411 -2.26 24.34 -6.01
N GLU A 412 -1.68 23.16 -6.19
CA GLU A 412 -1.06 22.35 -5.12
C GLU A 412 0.02 23.10 -4.33
N ALA A 413 0.79 23.94 -4.98
CA ALA A 413 1.82 24.76 -4.33
C ALA A 413 1.27 26.02 -3.63
N ILE A 414 -0.04 26.27 -3.65
CA ILE A 414 -0.67 27.47 -3.09
C ILE A 414 -1.45 27.15 -1.83
N HIS A 415 -2.31 26.13 -1.89
CA HIS A 415 -3.23 25.75 -0.81
C HIS A 415 -3.69 24.30 -0.98
N THR A 416 -4.29 23.75 0.07
CA THR A 416 -4.98 22.45 -0.01
C THR A 416 -6.09 22.56 -1.08
N PRO A 417 -6.18 21.60 -2.03
CA PRO A 417 -7.11 21.70 -3.15
C PRO A 417 -8.57 21.78 -2.72
N PHE A 418 -9.30 22.74 -3.30
CA PHE A 418 -10.75 22.84 -3.20
C PHE A 418 -11.45 21.88 -4.18
N MET A 419 -12.75 21.74 -4.07
CA MET A 419 -13.57 20.95 -5.01
C MET A 419 -13.45 21.44 -6.45
N SER A 420 -13.35 22.76 -6.67
CA SER A 420 -13.13 23.39 -7.97
C SER A 420 -11.78 22.99 -8.60
N ASP A 421 -10.74 22.88 -7.79
CA ASP A 421 -9.40 22.52 -8.29
C ASP A 421 -9.37 21.07 -8.75
N ARG A 422 -10.02 20.17 -7.99
CA ARG A 422 -10.19 18.76 -8.39
C ARG A 422 -11.00 18.63 -9.67
N TYR A 423 -12.08 19.41 -9.79
CA TYR A 423 -12.88 19.43 -11.02
C TYR A 423 -12.04 19.81 -12.23
N LEU A 424 -11.26 20.90 -12.16
CA LEU A 424 -10.39 21.33 -13.26
C LEU A 424 -9.32 20.29 -13.62
N SER A 425 -8.76 19.60 -12.62
CA SER A 425 -7.80 18.53 -12.86
C SER A 425 -8.43 17.30 -13.53
N ILE A 426 -9.63 16.92 -13.10
CA ILE A 426 -10.41 15.85 -13.74
C ILE A 426 -10.76 16.21 -15.19
N GLU A 427 -11.19 17.45 -15.45
CA GLU A 427 -11.46 17.93 -16.81
C GLU A 427 -10.22 17.90 -17.71
N ASN A 428 -9.06 18.39 -17.19
CA ASN A 428 -7.78 18.34 -17.91
C ASN A 428 -7.45 16.90 -18.33
N ALA A 429 -7.47 15.96 -17.38
CA ALA A 429 -7.15 14.56 -17.65
C ALA A 429 -8.14 13.94 -18.66
N ARG A 430 -9.44 14.14 -18.47
CA ARG A 430 -10.48 13.62 -19.39
C ARG A 430 -10.34 14.19 -20.79
N TYR A 431 -10.06 15.48 -20.92
CA TYR A 431 -9.84 16.13 -22.22
C TYR A 431 -8.67 15.46 -22.95
N ILE A 432 -7.53 15.27 -22.26
CA ILE A 432 -6.32 14.67 -22.86
C ILE A 432 -6.56 13.19 -23.16
N PHE A 433 -7.08 12.42 -22.23
CA PHE A 433 -7.32 11.00 -22.43
C PHE A 433 -8.28 10.71 -23.59
N ASN A 434 -9.31 11.54 -23.74
CA ASN A 434 -10.24 11.40 -24.83
C ASN A 434 -9.59 11.71 -26.19
N ASN A 435 -8.78 12.77 -26.27
CA ASN A 435 -8.13 13.17 -27.51
C ASN A 435 -6.95 12.27 -27.92
N MET A 436 -6.33 11.56 -26.97
CA MET A 436 -5.11 10.79 -27.19
C MET A 436 -5.29 9.29 -26.93
N ARG A 437 -6.52 8.78 -26.93
CA ARG A 437 -6.85 7.41 -26.50
C ARG A 437 -5.98 6.33 -27.12
N SER A 438 -5.72 6.41 -28.42
CA SER A 438 -4.99 5.41 -29.20
C SER A 438 -3.57 5.82 -29.58
N ILE A 439 -3.03 6.91 -29.01
CA ILE A 439 -1.71 7.41 -29.41
C ILE A 439 -0.60 6.38 -29.16
N GLY A 440 -0.73 5.58 -28.10
CA GLY A 440 0.24 4.54 -27.76
C GLY A 440 0.33 3.44 -28.81
N GLU A 441 -0.76 3.15 -29.53
CA GLU A 441 -0.79 2.16 -30.60
C GLU A 441 -0.35 2.73 -31.95
N ASP A 442 -0.64 4.01 -32.22
CA ASP A 442 -0.42 4.62 -33.52
C ASP A 442 0.95 5.26 -33.71
N VAL A 443 1.72 5.49 -32.61
CA VAL A 443 3.02 6.16 -32.66
C VAL A 443 4.14 5.23 -32.23
N GLU A 444 5.16 5.10 -33.08
CA GLU A 444 6.38 4.37 -32.78
C GLU A 444 7.54 5.32 -32.42
N PHE A 445 8.45 4.83 -31.59
CA PHE A 445 9.63 5.58 -31.20
C PHE A 445 10.80 5.33 -32.16
N LYS A 446 11.55 6.39 -32.45
CA LYS A 446 12.72 6.32 -33.34
C LYS A 446 13.76 5.33 -32.79
N GLU A 447 14.17 4.37 -33.61
CA GLU A 447 15.24 3.43 -33.30
C GLU A 447 16.56 4.17 -33.06
N GLY A 448 17.25 3.86 -31.94
CA GLY A 448 18.46 4.54 -31.50
C GLY A 448 18.24 6.01 -31.09
N GLY A 449 17.00 6.47 -30.97
CA GLY A 449 16.68 7.83 -30.52
C GLY A 449 16.86 8.06 -29.01
N ILE A 450 16.54 9.28 -28.57
CA ILE A 450 16.69 9.72 -27.18
C ILE A 450 16.03 8.77 -26.20
N MET A 451 14.79 8.33 -26.49
CA MET A 451 14.01 7.48 -25.60
C MET A 451 14.65 6.10 -25.41
N GLN A 452 15.07 5.44 -26.50
CA GLN A 452 15.73 4.14 -26.40
C GLN A 452 17.08 4.22 -25.70
N THR A 453 17.84 5.28 -25.97
CA THR A 453 19.11 5.52 -25.28
C THR A 453 18.90 5.72 -23.78
N ARG A 454 17.90 6.50 -23.40
CA ARG A 454 17.53 6.74 -22.00
C ARG A 454 17.11 5.46 -21.29
N ALA A 455 16.19 4.70 -21.87
CA ALA A 455 15.67 3.47 -21.27
C ALA A 455 16.79 2.43 -21.01
N ARG A 456 17.70 2.25 -21.98
CA ARG A 456 18.86 1.34 -21.83
C ARG A 456 19.80 1.80 -20.72
N LEU A 457 20.11 3.09 -20.66
CA LEU A 457 20.98 3.66 -19.61
C LEU A 457 20.39 3.43 -18.23
N VAL A 458 19.09 3.71 -18.05
CA VAL A 458 18.40 3.51 -16.76
C VAL A 458 18.39 2.04 -16.37
N LEU A 459 18.09 1.13 -17.30
CA LEU A 459 18.10 -0.31 -17.03
C LEU A 459 19.50 -0.81 -16.63
N ASP A 460 20.56 -0.35 -17.30
CA ASP A 460 21.93 -0.75 -16.97
C ASP A 460 22.36 -0.22 -15.59
N LYS A 461 22.02 1.04 -15.25
CA LYS A 461 22.23 1.58 -13.90
C LYS A 461 21.45 0.80 -12.84
N THR A 462 20.19 0.41 -13.13
CA THR A 462 19.35 -0.39 -12.25
C THR A 462 19.97 -1.74 -11.91
N ILE A 463 20.50 -2.45 -12.91
CA ILE A 463 21.17 -3.74 -12.72
C ILE A 463 22.38 -3.58 -11.80
N ASN A 464 23.22 -2.58 -12.06
CA ASN A 464 24.39 -2.32 -11.24
C ASN A 464 24.01 -2.02 -9.79
N LEU A 465 22.96 -1.22 -9.57
CA LEU A 465 22.47 -0.90 -8.24
C LEU A 465 21.93 -2.14 -7.51
N LEU A 466 21.16 -2.99 -8.20
CA LEU A 466 20.64 -4.24 -7.62
C LEU A 466 21.79 -5.19 -7.26
N ASP A 467 22.81 -5.33 -8.11
CA ASP A 467 23.99 -6.15 -7.83
C ASP A 467 24.75 -5.60 -6.59
N GLU A 468 24.85 -4.28 -6.44
CA GLU A 468 25.45 -3.64 -5.25
C GLU A 468 24.63 -3.90 -3.97
N ILE A 469 23.30 -3.73 -4.05
CA ILE A 469 22.40 -4.01 -2.91
C ILE A 469 22.51 -5.48 -2.51
N ASN A 470 22.50 -6.41 -3.47
CA ASN A 470 22.59 -7.84 -3.20
C ASN A 470 23.90 -8.24 -2.50
N GLN A 471 25.02 -7.59 -2.88
CA GLN A 471 26.34 -7.85 -2.28
C GLN A 471 26.46 -7.37 -0.83
N GLN A 472 25.85 -6.24 -0.48
CA GLN A 472 25.98 -5.66 0.86
C GLN A 472 24.79 -5.96 1.78
N GLY A 473 23.70 -6.49 1.26
CA GLY A 473 22.43 -6.67 1.92
C GLY A 473 21.57 -5.40 1.96
N ILE A 474 20.23 -5.56 1.86
CA ILE A 474 19.32 -4.41 1.76
C ILE A 474 19.32 -3.55 3.04
N PHE A 475 19.42 -4.13 4.23
CA PHE A 475 19.51 -3.39 5.49
C PHE A 475 20.72 -2.44 5.52
N THR A 476 21.87 -2.92 5.03
CA THR A 476 23.09 -2.11 4.89
C THR A 476 22.91 -1.02 3.84
N ALA A 477 22.31 -1.33 2.69
CA ALA A 477 22.04 -0.38 1.62
C ALA A 477 21.16 0.78 2.12
N LEU A 478 20.07 0.49 2.83
CA LEU A 478 19.21 1.49 3.45
C LEU A 478 19.95 2.33 4.49
N SER A 479 20.83 1.71 5.29
CA SER A 479 21.59 2.45 6.29
C SER A 479 22.62 3.43 5.68
N LYS A 480 23.08 3.16 4.46
CA LYS A 480 23.99 4.02 3.71
C LYS A 480 23.30 5.10 2.88
N GLY A 481 21.98 5.03 2.71
CA GLY A 481 21.22 6.02 1.95
C GLY A 481 21.10 5.72 0.44
N THR A 482 21.13 4.45 0.06
CA THR A 482 21.06 4.01 -1.35
C THR A 482 19.83 4.55 -2.09
N PHE A 483 18.71 4.75 -1.39
CA PHE A 483 17.51 5.34 -1.98
C PHE A 483 17.28 6.76 -1.46
N ALA A 484 17.04 7.70 -2.36
CA ALA A 484 16.74 9.11 -2.08
C ALA A 484 17.81 9.86 -1.24
N ASP A 485 19.02 9.31 -1.13
CA ASP A 485 20.11 9.79 -0.24
C ASP A 485 19.70 9.94 1.24
N ILE A 486 18.71 9.13 1.67
CA ILE A 486 18.21 9.14 3.04
C ILE A 486 18.77 7.95 3.82
N LYS A 487 19.66 8.25 4.79
CA LYS A 487 20.30 7.24 5.66
C LYS A 487 19.39 6.87 6.82
N ARG A 488 19.21 5.56 7.07
CA ARG A 488 18.41 5.05 8.19
C ARG A 488 19.17 3.97 8.95
N PRO A 489 19.54 4.19 10.22
CA PRO A 489 20.22 3.16 11.02
C PRO A 489 19.36 1.89 11.15
N ILE A 490 19.99 0.72 11.14
CA ILE A 490 19.31 -0.58 11.26
C ILE A 490 18.57 -0.69 12.59
N ASP A 491 19.20 -0.21 13.66
CA ASP A 491 18.70 -0.19 15.03
C ASP A 491 18.07 1.16 15.44
N GLY A 492 17.78 2.03 14.46
CA GLY A 492 17.12 3.32 14.64
C GLY A 492 15.70 3.35 14.14
N GLY A 493 15.08 4.53 14.20
CA GLY A 493 13.70 4.74 13.75
C GLY A 493 12.65 4.29 14.78
N LYS A 494 11.37 4.54 14.45
CA LYS A 494 10.25 4.27 15.35
C LYS A 494 9.78 2.82 15.28
N GLY A 495 9.41 2.25 16.44
CA GLY A 495 8.73 0.96 16.55
C GLY A 495 9.66 -0.25 16.62
N LEU A 496 10.98 -0.08 16.75
CA LEU A 496 11.92 -1.18 16.93
C LEU A 496 11.62 -2.00 18.19
N ASP A 497 11.24 -1.36 19.27
CA ASP A 497 10.87 -1.99 20.53
C ASP A 497 9.68 -2.97 20.40
N GLY A 498 8.83 -2.77 19.41
CA GLY A 498 7.72 -3.67 19.06
C GLY A 498 8.10 -4.89 18.22
N VAL A 499 9.38 -5.18 17.97
CA VAL A 499 9.87 -6.35 17.21
C VAL A 499 10.27 -7.46 18.15
N ALA A 500 9.82 -8.69 17.92
CA ALA A 500 10.16 -9.86 18.72
C ALA A 500 10.55 -11.06 17.86
N LEU A 501 11.56 -11.82 18.29
CA LEU A 501 11.89 -13.11 17.72
C LEU A 501 10.81 -14.11 18.09
N LYS A 502 10.29 -14.88 17.12
CA LYS A 502 9.29 -15.93 17.37
C LYS A 502 9.86 -17.05 18.23
N GLY A 503 9.11 -17.40 19.27
CA GLY A 503 9.41 -18.49 20.20
C GLY A 503 8.84 -19.84 19.72
N ASP A 504 9.06 -20.88 20.54
CA ASP A 504 8.66 -22.26 20.20
C ASP A 504 7.14 -22.47 20.16
N HIS A 505 6.40 -21.66 20.92
CA HIS A 505 4.93 -21.71 20.97
C HIS A 505 4.24 -20.77 19.97
N TYR A 506 5.02 -20.00 19.20
CA TYR A 506 4.45 -19.08 18.23
C TYR A 506 3.52 -19.78 17.24
N TYR A 507 2.30 -19.28 17.13
CA TYR A 507 1.27 -19.84 16.27
C TYR A 507 0.53 -18.75 15.50
N ASN A 508 0.63 -18.79 14.18
CA ASN A 508 -0.12 -17.93 13.26
C ASN A 508 -0.55 -18.74 12.03
N PRO A 509 -1.74 -19.37 12.04
CA PRO A 509 -2.21 -20.17 10.92
C PRO A 509 -2.94 -19.36 9.84
N THR A 510 -3.14 -18.04 10.05
CA THR A 510 -3.98 -17.22 9.17
C THR A 510 -3.53 -17.25 7.72
N ILE A 511 -2.20 -17.23 7.48
CA ILE A 511 -1.62 -17.26 6.14
C ILE A 511 -1.93 -18.59 5.43
N GLU A 512 -1.74 -19.69 6.13
CA GLU A 512 -2.01 -21.01 5.58
C GLU A 512 -3.50 -21.23 5.32
N LEU A 513 -4.35 -20.85 6.26
CA LEU A 513 -5.80 -20.95 6.12
C LEU A 513 -6.34 -20.08 4.97
N MET A 514 -5.80 -18.88 4.75
CA MET A 514 -6.15 -18.05 3.59
C MET A 514 -5.70 -18.72 2.27
N LYS A 515 -4.51 -19.32 2.21
CA LYS A 515 -4.04 -20.07 1.04
C LYS A 515 -4.95 -21.25 0.74
N ASN A 516 -5.29 -22.06 1.75
CA ASN A 516 -6.17 -23.21 1.62
C ASN A 516 -7.58 -22.81 1.15
N PHE A 517 -8.11 -21.70 1.67
CA PHE A 517 -9.42 -21.18 1.27
C PHE A 517 -9.47 -20.82 -0.23
N ARG A 518 -8.37 -20.29 -0.79
CA ARG A 518 -8.24 -20.03 -2.25
C ARG A 518 -8.20 -21.33 -3.05
N ILE A 519 -7.37 -22.30 -2.63
CA ILE A 519 -7.18 -23.57 -3.33
C ILE A 519 -8.49 -24.35 -3.43
N GLU A 520 -9.33 -24.29 -2.41
CA GLU A 520 -10.65 -24.94 -2.37
C GLU A 520 -11.70 -24.24 -3.25
N GLY A 521 -11.35 -23.19 -3.97
CA GLY A 521 -12.27 -22.45 -4.85
C GLY A 521 -13.39 -21.73 -4.11
N LYS A 522 -13.17 -21.38 -2.84
CA LYS A 522 -14.12 -20.66 -1.98
C LYS A 522 -13.97 -19.13 -2.07
N LEU A 523 -13.02 -18.67 -2.88
CA LEU A 523 -12.76 -17.25 -3.14
C LEU A 523 -13.21 -16.88 -4.53
#